data_e276a30dcfaaca7e0f570d8a1eda06a0
#
_entry.id   e276a30dcfaaca7e0f570d8a1eda06a0
#
_cell.length_a   1.000
_cell.length_b   1.000
_cell.length_c   1.000
_cell.angle_alpha   90.00
_cell.angle_beta   90.00
_cell.angle_gamma   90.00
#
_symmetry.space_group_name_H-M   'P 1'
#
loop_
_entity.id
_entity.type
_entity.pdbx_description
1 polymer ?
#
loop_
_entity_poly.entity_id
_entity_poly.type
_entity_poly.pdbx_seq_one_letter_code
_entity_poly.pdbx_strand_id
1 'polypeptide(L)'
;MIRTLLVVAMLGLVGGCAPRHTVMIVDQSVTLILQAPNASTVQFASSIDRFKLRPATKDAQGNWAVAGLGNQEFQYFYLVDGQVLLPDCRYRQADDFGAANCRYLPR
;
A
#
# COMPACT_ATOMS: atom_id res chain seq x y z
N MET A 1 20.75 36.48 2.53
CA MET A 1 19.68 36.70 3.51
C MET A 1 18.35 36.13 3.02
N ILE A 2 17.83 36.68 1.95
CA ILE A 2 16.56 36.19 1.37
C ILE A 2 16.67 34.76 0.84
N ARG A 3 17.84 34.35 0.44
CA ARG A 3 18.11 33.01 -0.10
C ARG A 3 17.88 31.90 0.92
N THR A 4 18.12 32.16 2.19
CA THR A 4 17.96 31.17 3.26
C THR A 4 16.49 30.81 3.47
N LEU A 5 15.59 31.76 3.31
CA LEU A 5 14.16 31.55 3.46
C LEU A 5 13.60 30.63 2.36
N LEU A 6 14.11 30.72 1.15
CA LEU A 6 13.68 29.88 0.05
C LEU A 6 14.03 28.41 0.28
N VAL A 7 15.20 28.13 0.84
CA VAL A 7 15.63 26.76 1.13
C VAL A 7 14.73 26.13 2.19
N VAL A 8 14.37 26.87 3.22
CA VAL A 8 13.49 26.37 4.28
C VAL A 8 12.10 26.04 3.74
N ALA A 9 11.59 26.89 2.86
CA ALA A 9 10.27 26.64 2.26
C ALA A 9 10.24 25.36 1.43
N MET A 10 11.31 25.05 0.70
CA MET A 10 11.39 23.82 -0.08
C MET A 10 11.43 22.57 0.80
N LEU A 11 12.10 22.62 1.93
CA LEU A 11 12.15 21.48 2.84
C LEU A 11 10.78 21.13 3.41
N GLY A 12 9.92 22.11 3.64
CA GLY A 12 8.58 21.88 4.14
C GLY A 12 7.67 21.17 3.15
N LEU A 13 8.01 21.13 1.87
CA LEU A 13 7.19 20.50 0.84
C LEU A 13 7.51 19.01 0.65
N VAL A 14 8.57 18.52 1.26
CA VAL A 14 9.00 17.13 1.13
C VAL A 14 8.32 16.19 2.12
N GLY A 15 7.48 16.72 2.98
CA GLY A 15 6.74 15.92 3.95
C GLY A 15 5.84 14.88 3.27
N GLY A 16 6.05 13.61 3.61
CA GLY A 16 5.57 12.47 2.90
C GLY A 16 4.08 12.36 2.68
N CYS A 17 3.73 11.95 1.48
CA CYS A 17 2.41 11.42 1.17
C CYS A 17 2.47 9.90 1.23
N ALA A 18 1.45 9.26 1.81
CA ALA A 18 1.34 7.81 1.75
C ALA A 18 1.20 7.39 0.27
N PRO A 19 1.76 6.24 -0.13
CA PRO A 19 1.57 5.73 -1.48
C PRO A 19 0.09 5.56 -1.80
N ARG A 20 -0.28 5.92 -3.01
CA ARG A 20 -1.67 5.77 -3.45
C ARG A 20 -2.03 4.31 -3.60
N HIS A 21 -3.25 4.01 -3.23
CA HIS A 21 -3.78 2.66 -3.25
C HIS A 21 -5.14 2.66 -3.93
N THR A 22 -5.31 1.79 -4.91
CA THR A 22 -6.55 1.69 -5.68
C THR A 22 -7.09 0.28 -5.58
N VAL A 23 -8.41 0.17 -5.48
CA VAL A 23 -9.13 -1.10 -5.46
C VAL A 23 -9.96 -1.20 -6.74
N MET A 24 -9.78 -2.30 -7.47
CA MET A 24 -10.57 -2.60 -8.66
C MET A 24 -11.33 -3.91 -8.43
N ILE A 25 -12.62 -3.91 -8.75
CA ILE A 25 -13.48 -5.09 -8.60
C ILE A 25 -14.10 -5.42 -9.94
N VAL A 26 -13.86 -6.64 -10.43
CA VAL A 26 -14.44 -7.15 -11.67
C VAL A 26 -14.92 -8.57 -11.40
N ASP A 27 -16.22 -8.81 -11.56
CA ASP A 27 -16.83 -10.16 -11.41
C ASP A 27 -16.45 -10.83 -10.09
N GLN A 28 -16.60 -10.11 -8.96
CA GLN A 28 -16.26 -10.58 -7.61
C GLN A 28 -14.77 -10.86 -7.40
N SER A 29 -13.93 -10.47 -8.33
CA SER A 29 -12.48 -10.55 -8.19
C SER A 29 -11.92 -9.18 -7.86
N VAL A 30 -11.13 -9.09 -6.82
CA VAL A 30 -10.53 -7.85 -6.34
C VAL A 30 -9.07 -7.79 -6.77
N THR A 31 -8.67 -6.67 -7.32
CA THR A 31 -7.27 -6.34 -7.60
C THR A 31 -6.90 -5.12 -6.78
N LEU A 32 -5.84 -5.22 -6.00
CA LEU A 32 -5.28 -4.09 -5.26
C LEU A 32 -4.07 -3.55 -6.02
N ILE A 33 -4.00 -2.23 -6.15
CA ILE A 33 -2.92 -1.57 -6.88
C ILE A 33 -2.25 -0.56 -5.96
N LEU A 34 -0.94 -0.72 -5.77
CA LEU A 34 -0.11 0.18 -4.98
C LEU A 34 0.79 0.97 -5.93
N GLN A 35 0.74 2.29 -5.86
CA GLN A 35 1.61 3.14 -6.64
C GLN A 35 2.91 3.35 -5.86
N ALA A 36 3.98 2.68 -6.29
CA ALA A 36 5.29 2.78 -5.65
C ALA A 36 6.38 2.71 -6.73
N PRO A 37 6.55 3.79 -7.52
CA PRO A 37 7.42 3.75 -8.70
C PRO A 37 8.90 3.55 -8.36
N ASN A 38 9.33 3.95 -7.18
CA ASN A 38 10.73 3.83 -6.77
C ASN A 38 11.05 2.54 -6.02
N ALA A 39 10.07 1.69 -5.80
CA ALA A 39 10.31 0.42 -5.12
C ALA A 39 10.97 -0.59 -6.04
N SER A 40 11.89 -1.37 -5.48
CA SER A 40 12.54 -2.47 -6.20
C SER A 40 11.73 -3.75 -6.08
N THR A 41 11.15 -4.00 -4.90
CA THR A 41 10.31 -5.17 -4.67
C THR A 41 9.08 -4.77 -3.86
N VAL A 42 7.96 -5.39 -4.18
CA VAL A 42 6.73 -5.25 -3.40
C VAL A 42 6.14 -6.63 -3.20
N GLN A 43 5.90 -6.98 -1.94
CA GLN A 43 5.22 -8.21 -1.57
C GLN A 43 3.93 -7.86 -0.82
N PHE A 44 3.00 -8.76 -0.85
CA PHE A 44 1.69 -8.60 -0.25
C PHE A 44 1.40 -9.76 0.70
N ALA A 45 0.80 -9.48 1.84
CA ALA A 45 0.36 -10.48 2.79
C ALA A 45 -1.06 -10.18 3.25
N SER A 46 -1.89 -11.19 3.33
CA SER A 46 -3.28 -11.02 3.75
C SER A 46 -3.76 -12.17 4.62
N SER A 47 -4.82 -11.89 5.38
CA SER A 47 -5.45 -12.90 6.21
C SER A 47 -6.13 -14.03 5.43
N ILE A 48 -6.31 -13.85 4.12
CA ILE A 48 -6.91 -14.88 3.25
C ILE A 48 -6.10 -16.18 3.30
N ASP A 49 -4.78 -16.08 3.32
CA ASP A 49 -3.88 -17.23 3.30
C ASP A 49 -2.88 -17.22 4.47
N ARG A 50 -3.30 -16.69 5.62
CA ARG A 50 -2.51 -16.63 6.85
C ARG A 50 -1.25 -15.78 6.68
N PHE A 51 -1.36 -14.69 5.93
CA PHE A 51 -0.28 -13.73 5.73
C PHE A 51 0.95 -14.32 5.03
N LYS A 52 0.73 -15.29 4.15
CA LYS A 52 1.77 -15.77 3.27
C LYS A 52 2.20 -14.64 2.32
N LEU A 53 3.50 -14.41 2.22
CA LEU A 53 4.02 -13.38 1.34
C LEU A 53 3.86 -13.78 -0.11
N ARG A 54 3.31 -12.88 -0.92
CA ARG A 54 3.14 -13.04 -2.37
C ARG A 54 3.77 -11.85 -3.08
N PRO A 55 4.50 -12.07 -4.17
CA PRO A 55 5.03 -10.95 -4.94
C PRO A 55 3.90 -10.21 -5.66
N ALA A 56 3.95 -8.89 -5.65
CA ALA A 56 3.10 -8.08 -6.51
C ALA A 56 3.73 -7.98 -7.90
N THR A 57 2.91 -7.70 -8.91
CA THR A 57 3.35 -7.56 -10.29
C THR A 57 3.47 -6.09 -10.64
N LYS A 58 4.65 -5.67 -11.10
CA LYS A 58 4.91 -4.28 -11.47
C LYS A 58 4.57 -4.04 -12.94
N ASP A 59 3.87 -2.94 -13.21
CA ASP A 59 3.66 -2.47 -14.58
C ASP A 59 4.70 -1.42 -15.00
N ALA A 60 4.59 -0.92 -16.22
CA ALA A 60 5.55 0.04 -16.77
C ALA A 60 5.49 1.41 -16.09
N GLN A 61 4.39 1.73 -15.41
CA GLN A 61 4.18 3.02 -14.75
C GLN A 61 4.57 3.03 -13.28
N GLY A 62 5.09 1.93 -12.76
CA GLY A 62 5.46 1.83 -11.36
C GLY A 62 4.29 1.49 -10.44
N ASN A 63 3.23 0.93 -10.97
CA ASN A 63 2.11 0.41 -10.21
C ASN A 63 2.33 -1.08 -9.93
N TRP A 64 2.05 -1.49 -8.71
CA TRP A 64 2.22 -2.88 -8.27
C TRP A 64 0.85 -3.47 -7.99
N ALA A 65 0.52 -4.55 -8.67
CA ALA A 65 -0.81 -5.16 -8.61
C ALA A 65 -0.78 -6.52 -7.93
N VAL A 66 -1.81 -6.76 -7.12
CA VAL A 66 -2.12 -8.07 -6.56
C VAL A 66 -3.54 -8.42 -6.99
N ALA A 67 -3.68 -9.41 -7.85
CA ALA A 67 -4.96 -9.78 -8.44
C ALA A 67 -5.49 -11.10 -7.86
N GLY A 68 -6.72 -11.43 -8.22
CA GLY A 68 -7.31 -12.72 -7.88
C GLY A 68 -7.78 -12.85 -6.45
N LEU A 69 -7.99 -11.73 -5.76
CA LEU A 69 -8.51 -11.74 -4.40
C LEU A 69 -10.04 -11.83 -4.43
N GLY A 70 -10.61 -12.61 -3.52
CA GLY A 70 -12.07 -12.68 -3.42
C GLY A 70 -12.66 -11.39 -2.84
N ASN A 71 -13.86 -11.03 -3.28
CA ASN A 71 -14.57 -9.87 -2.76
C ASN A 71 -15.19 -10.22 -1.40
N GLN A 72 -14.34 -10.38 -0.41
CA GLN A 72 -14.69 -10.72 0.97
C GLN A 72 -13.82 -9.90 1.91
N GLU A 73 -14.19 -9.83 3.17
CA GLU A 73 -13.39 -9.10 4.15
C GLU A 73 -12.06 -9.77 4.39
N PHE A 74 -10.97 -8.98 4.38
CA PHE A 74 -9.65 -9.45 4.77
C PHE A 74 -8.79 -8.29 5.27
N GLN A 75 -7.77 -8.63 6.05
CA GLN A 75 -6.73 -7.70 6.47
C GLN A 75 -5.48 -7.92 5.63
N TYR A 76 -4.71 -6.86 5.40
CA TYR A 76 -3.52 -6.97 4.56
C TYR A 76 -2.50 -5.88 4.87
N PHE A 77 -1.29 -6.14 4.44
CA PHE A 77 -0.21 -5.14 4.42
C PHE A 77 0.74 -5.47 3.26
N TYR A 78 1.62 -4.53 2.99
CA TYR A 78 2.65 -4.70 1.97
C TYR A 78 4.02 -4.71 2.62
N LEU A 79 4.97 -5.41 2.00
CA LEU A 79 6.40 -5.23 2.23
C LEU A 79 6.97 -4.54 1.01
N VAL A 80 7.43 -3.31 1.18
CA VAL A 80 8.06 -2.53 0.12
C VAL A 80 9.55 -2.47 0.43
N ASP A 81 10.35 -3.07 -0.44
CA ASP A 81 11.79 -3.21 -0.25
C ASP A 81 12.13 -3.79 1.14
N GLY A 82 11.34 -4.77 1.56
CA GLY A 82 11.54 -5.48 2.81
C GLY A 82 10.97 -4.80 4.06
N GLN A 83 10.33 -3.65 3.93
CA GLN A 83 9.76 -2.93 5.06
C GLN A 83 8.23 -2.93 4.99
N VAL A 84 7.59 -3.13 6.14
CA VAL A 84 6.13 -3.10 6.23
C VAL A 84 5.64 -1.71 5.87
N LEU A 85 4.67 -1.66 4.96
CA LEU A 85 4.03 -0.43 4.54
C LEU A 85 2.51 -0.61 4.54
N LEU A 86 1.81 0.31 5.21
CA LEU A 86 0.36 0.44 5.07
C LEU A 86 0.11 1.57 4.07
N PRO A 87 -0.58 1.26 2.97
CA PRO A 87 -0.92 2.29 2.00
C PRO A 87 -2.02 3.20 2.54
N ASP A 88 -2.45 4.13 1.70
CA ASP A 88 -3.61 4.96 1.96
C ASP A 88 -4.88 4.11 1.91
N CYS A 89 -5.09 3.27 2.91
CA CYS A 89 -6.27 2.41 2.99
C CYS A 89 -7.35 3.08 3.84
N ARG A 90 -8.60 2.87 3.42
CA ARG A 90 -9.75 3.50 4.05
C ARG A 90 -10.00 3.00 5.46
N TYR A 91 -9.80 1.72 5.71
CA TYR A 91 -10.03 1.10 7.00
C TYR A 91 -8.76 0.44 7.51
N ARG A 92 -8.53 0.55 8.81
CA ARG A 92 -7.40 -0.07 9.49
C ARG A 92 -7.87 -0.87 10.67
N GLN A 93 -7.14 -1.95 10.98
CA GLN A 93 -7.42 -2.84 12.10
C GLN A 93 -6.15 -2.96 12.93
N ALA A 94 -6.23 -2.59 14.20
CA ALA A 94 -5.11 -2.82 15.13
C ALA A 94 -5.01 -4.30 15.47
N ASP A 95 -3.79 -4.81 15.59
CA ASP A 95 -3.55 -6.16 16.07
C ASP A 95 -3.26 -6.15 17.58
N ASP A 96 -3.05 -7.34 18.15
CA ASP A 96 -2.82 -7.49 19.59
C ASP A 96 -1.45 -6.96 20.03
N PHE A 97 -0.57 -6.64 19.10
CA PHE A 97 0.80 -6.20 19.37
C PHE A 97 1.02 -4.71 19.14
N GLY A 98 -0.06 -3.96 18.91
CA GLY A 98 0.02 -2.53 18.67
C GLY A 98 0.33 -2.12 17.25
N ALA A 99 0.53 -3.07 16.33
CA ALA A 99 0.65 -2.80 14.91
C ALA A 99 -0.74 -2.68 14.29
N ALA A 100 -0.81 -2.16 13.07
CA ALA A 100 -2.06 -2.04 12.34
C ALA A 100 -1.93 -2.69 10.96
N ASN A 101 -3.06 -3.21 10.47
CA ASN A 101 -3.20 -3.71 9.11
C ASN A 101 -4.24 -2.89 8.38
N CYS A 102 -4.17 -2.84 7.07
CA CYS A 102 -5.29 -2.38 6.27
C CYS A 102 -6.40 -3.42 6.31
N ARG A 103 -7.63 -2.96 6.21
CA ARG A 103 -8.80 -3.85 6.19
C ARG A 103 -9.61 -3.58 4.94
N TYR A 104 -9.81 -4.61 4.14
CA TYR A 104 -10.67 -4.55 2.97
C TYR A 104 -12.07 -4.99 3.37
N LEU A 105 -13.08 -4.21 3.00
CA LEU A 105 -14.49 -4.55 3.16
C LEU A 105 -15.11 -4.77 1.78
N PRO A 106 -15.89 -5.83 1.59
CA PRO A 106 -16.51 -6.12 0.30
C PRO A 106 -17.47 -5.00 -0.13
N ARG A 107 -17.59 -4.84 -1.43
CA ARG A 107 -18.39 -3.80 -2.07
C ARG A 107 -19.38 -4.35 -3.07
#